data_0ca5c74e60a176ef5df56ebb4ee0f1ca
#
_entry.id   0ca5c74e60a176ef5df56ebb4ee0f1ca
#
_cell.length_a   1.000
_cell.length_b   1.000
_cell.length_c   1.000
_cell.angle_alpha   90.00
_cell.angle_beta   90.00
_cell.angle_gamma   90.00
#
_symmetry.space_group_name_H-M   'P 1'
#
loop_
_entity.id
_entity.type
_entity.pdbx_description
1 polymer ?
#
loop_
_entity_poly.entity_id
_entity_poly.type
_entity_poly.pdbx_seq_one_letter_code
_entity_poly.pdbx_strand_id
1 'polypeptide(L)'
;PAWEVATLFPKQGMWSEAAYLALPGNRLMELNDGCLEILPMPTYFHELIVEFLYDLLRAFVKERGLGKVMRAPLPIRLWDGQMREPDVLFLRPDRLHKLANAGNRAQPDGADLVMEVVSPGALNRERDLEVKRKEYATAGIAEYWIVDPELRTITVLKLAEDVYLVAGEYQPNQLAMSHLLPGFTVSVDRVFQAAEPA
;
A
#
# COMPACT_ATOMS: atom_id res chain seq x y z
N PRO A 1 -18.99 26.00 -17.32
CA PRO A 1 -19.60 24.66 -17.36
C PRO A 1 -18.56 23.59 -17.01
N ALA A 2 -19.00 22.44 -16.43
CA ALA A 2 -18.08 21.38 -15.96
C ALA A 2 -17.16 20.82 -17.07
N TRP A 3 -17.60 20.85 -18.33
CA TRP A 3 -16.81 20.42 -19.47
C TRP A 3 -15.64 21.37 -19.80
N GLU A 4 -15.72 22.64 -19.46
CA GLU A 4 -14.60 23.60 -19.64
C GLU A 4 -13.46 23.29 -18.67
N VAL A 5 -13.79 22.86 -17.46
CA VAL A 5 -12.81 22.44 -16.44
C VAL A 5 -12.08 21.17 -16.92
N ALA A 6 -12.79 20.23 -17.56
CA ALA A 6 -12.20 19.00 -18.08
C ALA A 6 -11.12 19.26 -19.17
N THR A 7 -11.17 20.40 -19.86
CA THR A 7 -10.14 20.77 -20.86
C THR A 7 -8.82 21.27 -20.24
N LEU A 8 -8.82 21.55 -18.95
CA LEU A 8 -7.62 21.99 -18.21
C LEU A 8 -6.77 20.82 -17.72
N PHE A 9 -7.29 19.61 -17.82
CA PHE A 9 -6.60 18.39 -17.36
C PHE A 9 -6.21 17.51 -18.55
N PRO A 10 -5.11 16.73 -18.42
CA PRO A 10 -4.74 15.75 -19.42
C PRO A 10 -5.86 14.73 -19.68
N LYS A 11 -5.95 14.21 -20.90
CA LYS A 11 -6.80 13.07 -21.18
C LYS A 11 -6.24 11.82 -20.51
N GLN A 12 -7.09 10.81 -20.26
CA GLN A 12 -6.63 9.50 -19.82
C GLN A 12 -5.62 8.92 -20.82
N GLY A 13 -4.55 8.34 -20.31
CA GLY A 13 -3.38 7.89 -21.06
C GLY A 13 -2.33 8.98 -21.32
N MET A 14 -2.55 10.23 -20.86
CA MET A 14 -1.63 11.36 -21.06
C MET A 14 -1.20 12.02 -19.75
N TRP A 15 -1.54 11.47 -18.61
CA TRP A 15 -1.14 12.01 -17.33
C TRP A 15 0.33 11.70 -17.05
N SER A 16 1.13 12.74 -16.79
CA SER A 16 2.47 12.58 -16.25
C SER A 16 2.43 12.48 -14.72
N GLU A 17 3.47 11.92 -14.12
CA GLU A 17 3.64 11.92 -12.66
C GLU A 17 3.58 13.33 -12.08
N ALA A 18 4.23 14.30 -12.74
CA ALA A 18 4.21 15.69 -12.32
C ALA A 18 2.79 16.27 -12.30
N ALA A 19 1.97 15.98 -13.32
CA ALA A 19 0.59 16.42 -13.37
C ALA A 19 -0.27 15.73 -12.29
N TYR A 20 -0.07 14.42 -12.08
CA TYR A 20 -0.71 13.68 -11.00
C TYR A 20 -0.35 14.24 -9.62
N LEU A 21 0.94 14.45 -9.34
CA LEU A 21 1.42 14.98 -8.05
C LEU A 21 1.03 16.45 -7.82
N ALA A 22 0.71 17.20 -8.88
CA ALA A 22 0.24 18.58 -8.80
C ALA A 22 -1.27 18.70 -8.56
N LEU A 23 -2.03 17.61 -8.61
CA LEU A 23 -3.48 17.65 -8.36
C LEU A 23 -3.76 18.22 -6.96
N PRO A 24 -4.67 19.21 -6.85
CA PRO A 24 -5.04 19.76 -5.55
C PRO A 24 -5.98 18.81 -4.78
N GLY A 25 -5.89 18.86 -3.45
CA GLY A 25 -6.85 18.21 -2.56
C GLY A 25 -6.49 16.78 -2.15
N ASN A 26 -7.39 16.18 -1.39
CA ASN A 26 -7.28 14.79 -0.96
C ASN A 26 -7.64 13.88 -2.14
N ARG A 27 -6.74 12.98 -2.47
CA ARG A 27 -6.80 12.19 -3.69
C ARG A 27 -7.03 10.73 -3.34
N LEU A 28 -8.18 10.23 -3.72
CA LEU A 28 -8.44 8.80 -3.82
C LEU A 28 -8.19 8.39 -5.28
N MET A 29 -6.95 8.58 -5.73
CA MET A 29 -6.57 8.34 -7.12
C MET A 29 -5.14 7.82 -7.18
N GLU A 30 -4.91 6.86 -8.06
CA GLU A 30 -3.60 6.34 -8.41
C GLU A 30 -3.29 6.64 -9.87
N LEU A 31 -2.02 6.59 -10.26
CA LEU A 31 -1.58 6.76 -11.64
C LEU A 31 -1.17 5.40 -12.21
N ASN A 32 -1.78 5.02 -13.33
CA ASN A 32 -1.53 3.77 -14.03
C ASN A 32 -1.35 4.03 -15.53
N ASP A 33 -0.11 3.94 -16.02
CA ASP A 33 0.25 4.17 -17.43
C ASP A 33 -0.40 5.43 -18.05
N GLY A 34 -0.27 6.55 -17.32
CA GLY A 34 -0.85 7.82 -17.76
C GLY A 34 -2.36 7.94 -17.57
N CYS A 35 -3.01 6.98 -16.95
CA CYS A 35 -4.42 7.01 -16.58
C CYS A 35 -4.57 7.25 -15.07
N LEU A 36 -5.53 8.09 -14.68
CA LEU A 36 -5.95 8.20 -13.30
C LEU A 36 -6.99 7.13 -12.98
N GLU A 37 -6.70 6.33 -11.99
CA GLU A 37 -7.63 5.37 -11.39
C GLU A 37 -8.24 5.95 -10.13
N ILE A 38 -9.57 6.04 -10.07
CA ILE A 38 -10.28 6.52 -8.88
C ILE A 38 -10.44 5.34 -7.92
N LEU A 39 -9.94 5.53 -6.70
CA LEU A 39 -10.05 4.52 -5.65
C LEU A 39 -11.44 4.59 -4.98
N PRO A 40 -11.94 3.47 -4.46
CA PRO A 40 -13.15 3.48 -3.66
C PRO A 40 -12.95 4.30 -2.38
N MET A 41 -14.02 4.91 -1.89
CA MET A 41 -13.98 5.51 -0.55
C MET A 41 -13.73 4.43 0.49
N PRO A 42 -12.73 4.58 1.37
CA PRO A 42 -12.50 3.62 2.43
C PRO A 42 -13.69 3.59 3.39
N THR A 43 -13.99 2.42 3.90
CA THR A 43 -15.00 2.28 4.96
C THR A 43 -14.37 2.56 6.33
N TYR A 44 -15.19 2.92 7.31
CA TYR A 44 -14.71 3.06 8.69
C TYR A 44 -14.02 1.78 9.20
N PHE A 45 -14.56 0.62 8.84
CA PHE A 45 -14.00 -0.68 9.18
C PHE A 45 -12.60 -0.91 8.57
N HIS A 46 -12.42 -0.54 7.29
CA HIS A 46 -11.14 -0.58 6.61
C HIS A 46 -10.10 0.31 7.33
N GLU A 47 -10.45 1.54 7.65
CA GLU A 47 -9.55 2.49 8.31
C GLU A 47 -9.10 2.02 9.69
N LEU A 48 -9.96 1.38 10.49
CA LEU A 48 -9.58 0.83 11.79
C LEU A 48 -8.56 -0.31 11.66
N ILE A 49 -8.69 -1.17 10.64
CA ILE A 49 -7.70 -2.21 10.35
C ILE A 49 -6.36 -1.58 9.94
N VAL A 50 -6.40 -0.60 9.03
CA VAL A 50 -5.19 0.13 8.57
C VAL A 50 -4.48 0.79 9.75
N GLU A 51 -5.21 1.50 10.62
CA GLU A 51 -4.66 2.16 11.80
C GLU A 51 -3.98 1.15 12.74
N PHE A 52 -4.66 0.04 13.03
CA PHE A 52 -4.12 -1.02 13.89
C PHE A 52 -2.82 -1.61 13.34
N LEU A 53 -2.78 -1.95 12.04
CA LEU A 53 -1.59 -2.49 11.37
C LEU A 53 -0.45 -1.47 11.33
N TYR A 54 -0.76 -0.22 11.02
CA TYR A 54 0.19 0.88 11.02
C TYR A 54 0.84 1.07 12.39
N ASP A 55 0.07 1.11 13.45
CA ASP A 55 0.58 1.33 14.80
C ASP A 55 1.46 0.17 15.28
N LEU A 56 1.06 -1.07 15.00
CA LEU A 56 1.87 -2.25 15.34
C LEU A 56 3.22 -2.24 14.60
N LEU A 57 3.19 -2.05 13.29
CA LEU A 57 4.41 -2.04 12.48
C LEU A 57 5.30 -0.85 12.85
N ARG A 58 4.71 0.32 13.06
CA ARG A 58 5.43 1.53 13.46
C ARG A 58 6.12 1.38 14.81
N ALA A 59 5.43 0.81 15.80
CA ALA A 59 6.01 0.55 17.13
C ALA A 59 7.21 -0.39 17.02
N PHE A 60 7.06 -1.51 16.30
CA PHE A 60 8.12 -2.50 16.10
C PHE A 60 9.35 -1.91 15.39
N VAL A 61 9.12 -1.20 14.28
CA VAL A 61 10.19 -0.58 13.47
C VAL A 61 10.90 0.53 14.25
N LYS A 62 10.16 1.37 14.99
CA LYS A 62 10.71 2.46 15.80
C LYS A 62 11.59 1.94 16.94
N GLU A 63 11.10 0.94 17.67
CA GLU A 63 11.82 0.34 18.81
C GLU A 63 13.20 -0.22 18.40
N ARG A 64 13.27 -0.77 17.18
CA ARG A 64 14.48 -1.42 16.63
C ARG A 64 15.32 -0.54 15.71
N GLY A 65 14.89 0.68 15.44
CA GLY A 65 15.61 1.60 14.54
C GLY A 65 15.71 1.12 13.10
N LEU A 66 14.73 0.34 12.61
CA LEU A 66 14.80 -0.33 11.30
C LEU A 66 14.46 0.57 10.11
N GLY A 67 13.91 1.76 10.34
CA GLY A 67 13.50 2.68 9.28
C GLY A 67 12.25 3.48 9.65
N LYS A 68 11.36 3.66 8.69
CA LYS A 68 10.10 4.39 8.86
C LYS A 68 8.92 3.61 8.31
N VAL A 69 7.78 3.77 8.98
CA VAL A 69 6.48 3.28 8.51
C VAL A 69 5.63 4.48 8.15
N MET A 70 5.02 4.42 6.97
CA MET A 70 4.10 5.43 6.45
C MET A 70 2.79 4.75 6.06
N ARG A 71 1.77 5.54 5.75
CA ARG A 71 0.47 5.06 5.28
C ARG A 71 -0.13 6.00 4.24
N ALA A 72 -1.15 5.55 3.56
CA ALA A 72 -1.95 6.38 2.64
C ALA A 72 -2.38 7.71 3.33
N PRO A 73 -2.51 8.81 2.58
CA PRO A 73 -2.29 8.94 1.13
C PRO A 73 -0.85 9.35 0.79
N LEU A 74 0.08 8.43 0.80
CA LEU A 74 1.45 8.66 0.34
C LEU A 74 1.71 7.81 -0.91
N PRO A 75 1.77 8.43 -2.11
CA PRO A 75 2.09 7.68 -3.31
C PRO A 75 3.54 7.22 -3.32
N ILE A 76 3.76 5.98 -3.75
CA ILE A 76 5.07 5.44 -4.10
C ILE A 76 5.15 5.25 -5.61
N ARG A 77 6.31 5.53 -6.20
CA ARG A 77 6.56 5.25 -7.60
C ARG A 77 7.03 3.81 -7.76
N LEU A 78 6.35 3.03 -8.58
CA LEU A 78 6.76 1.68 -8.93
C LEU A 78 7.71 1.69 -10.13
N TRP A 79 7.37 2.44 -11.18
CA TRP A 79 8.18 2.80 -12.35
C TRP A 79 7.61 4.07 -12.98
N ASP A 80 8.23 4.55 -14.05
CA ASP A 80 7.78 5.77 -14.73
C ASP A 80 6.34 5.64 -15.22
N GLY A 81 5.47 6.55 -14.78
CA GLY A 81 4.05 6.56 -15.09
C GLY A 81 3.18 5.64 -14.23
N GLN A 82 3.77 4.93 -13.26
CA GLN A 82 3.04 4.03 -12.37
C GLN A 82 3.23 4.41 -10.91
N MET A 83 2.17 4.88 -10.26
CA MET A 83 2.19 5.24 -8.85
C MET A 83 1.01 4.60 -8.11
N ARG A 84 1.27 4.04 -6.93
CA ARG A 84 0.29 3.43 -6.04
C ARG A 84 0.33 4.07 -4.66
N GLU A 85 -0.79 4.04 -3.94
CA GLU A 85 -0.93 4.52 -2.57
C GLU A 85 -1.24 3.35 -1.62
N PRO A 86 -0.22 2.58 -1.18
CA PRO A 86 -0.47 1.44 -0.29
C PRO A 86 -1.01 1.90 1.06
N ASP A 87 -1.91 1.10 1.64
CA ASP A 87 -2.52 1.40 2.93
C ASP A 87 -1.46 1.58 4.03
N VAL A 88 -0.49 0.66 4.10
CA VAL A 88 0.67 0.75 5.01
C VAL A 88 1.93 0.36 4.26
N LEU A 89 3.03 1.08 4.47
CA LEU A 89 4.32 0.79 3.88
C LEU A 89 5.48 0.98 4.86
N PHE A 90 6.54 0.21 4.64
CA PHE A 90 7.79 0.32 5.37
C PHE A 90 8.94 0.64 4.45
N LEU A 91 9.78 1.58 4.89
CA LEU A 91 10.98 2.05 4.19
C LEU A 91 12.21 1.85 5.06
N ARG A 92 13.22 1.15 4.55
CA ARG A 92 14.53 1.00 5.18
C ARG A 92 15.34 2.30 5.13
N PRO A 93 16.40 2.44 5.96
CA PRO A 93 17.20 3.65 6.03
C PRO A 93 17.81 4.09 4.70
N ASP A 94 18.26 3.17 3.86
CA ASP A 94 18.86 3.48 2.55
C ASP A 94 17.85 4.13 1.59
N ARG A 95 16.58 3.69 1.55
CA ARG A 95 15.52 4.36 0.81
C ARG A 95 15.24 5.77 1.37
N LEU A 96 15.20 5.90 2.70
CA LEU A 96 14.99 7.19 3.35
C LEU A 96 16.12 8.17 3.05
N HIS A 97 17.36 7.73 2.98
CA HIS A 97 18.50 8.57 2.59
C HIS A 97 18.37 9.06 1.15
N LYS A 98 17.99 8.18 0.21
CA LYS A 98 17.72 8.57 -1.18
C LYS A 98 16.61 9.62 -1.27
N LEU A 99 15.50 9.38 -0.57
CA LEU A 99 14.37 10.29 -0.52
C LEU A 99 14.74 11.68 0.04
N ALA A 100 15.50 11.72 1.14
CA ALA A 100 15.96 12.97 1.75
C ALA A 100 16.86 13.78 0.79
N ASN A 101 17.70 13.13 0.01
CA ASN A 101 18.57 13.76 -0.97
C ASN A 101 17.82 14.27 -2.21
N ALA A 102 16.64 13.70 -2.52
CA ALA A 102 15.82 14.10 -3.66
C ALA A 102 14.93 15.33 -3.38
N GLY A 103 14.87 15.80 -2.13
CA GLY A 103 14.19 17.04 -1.71
C GLY A 103 12.77 16.84 -1.18
N ASN A 104 12.19 17.91 -0.64
CA ASN A 104 10.95 17.89 0.14
C ASN A 104 9.68 17.46 -0.63
N ARG A 105 9.72 17.38 -1.95
CA ARG A 105 8.59 16.96 -2.80
C ARG A 105 8.79 15.59 -3.43
N ALA A 106 9.90 14.93 -3.10
CA ALA A 106 10.19 13.62 -3.63
C ALA A 106 9.22 12.57 -3.07
N GLN A 107 8.87 11.61 -3.91
CA GLN A 107 8.10 10.43 -3.53
C GLN A 107 9.04 9.23 -3.42
N PRO A 108 8.73 8.25 -2.58
CA PRO A 108 9.53 7.03 -2.49
C PRO A 108 9.52 6.25 -3.81
N ASP A 109 10.68 5.77 -4.23
CA ASP A 109 10.81 4.78 -5.31
C ASP A 109 10.56 3.39 -4.73
N GLY A 110 9.31 2.92 -4.78
CA GLY A 110 8.87 1.67 -4.15
C GLY A 110 8.88 1.70 -2.62
N ALA A 111 8.79 0.51 -2.04
CA ALA A 111 8.84 0.26 -0.61
C ALA A 111 9.62 -1.04 -0.35
N ASP A 112 9.89 -1.36 0.92
CA ASP A 112 10.49 -2.64 1.29
C ASP A 112 9.43 -3.66 1.73
N LEU A 113 8.35 -3.18 2.36
CA LEU A 113 7.16 -3.96 2.70
C LEU A 113 5.93 -3.09 2.47
N VAL A 114 4.87 -3.69 1.95
CA VAL A 114 3.55 -3.06 1.83
C VAL A 114 2.48 -3.95 2.45
N MET A 115 1.42 -3.34 2.98
CA MET A 115 0.21 -4.02 3.43
C MET A 115 -0.99 -3.35 2.77
N GLU A 116 -1.90 -4.15 2.24
CA GLU A 116 -3.17 -3.71 1.67
C GLU A 116 -4.32 -4.40 2.38
N VAL A 117 -5.32 -3.64 2.77
CA VAL A 117 -6.59 -4.14 3.29
C VAL A 117 -7.56 -4.23 2.13
N VAL A 118 -7.97 -5.44 1.77
CA VAL A 118 -8.80 -5.69 0.59
C VAL A 118 -10.11 -4.92 0.66
N SER A 119 -10.35 -4.10 -0.35
CA SER A 119 -11.59 -3.34 -0.48
C SER A 119 -12.73 -4.22 -0.99
N PRO A 120 -13.99 -4.01 -0.54
CA PRO A 120 -15.13 -4.81 -0.97
C PRO A 120 -15.45 -4.60 -2.46
N GLY A 121 -16.06 -5.63 -3.07
CA GLY A 121 -16.47 -5.63 -4.47
C GLY A 121 -15.47 -6.31 -5.40
N ALA A 122 -15.99 -7.00 -6.43
CA ALA A 122 -15.20 -7.90 -7.28
C ALA A 122 -14.00 -7.20 -7.96
N LEU A 123 -14.22 -6.01 -8.54
CA LEU A 123 -13.16 -5.25 -9.22
C LEU A 123 -12.05 -4.79 -8.26
N ASN A 124 -12.40 -4.36 -7.06
CA ASN A 124 -11.43 -3.95 -6.04
C ASN A 124 -10.62 -5.16 -5.55
N ARG A 125 -11.29 -6.29 -5.32
CA ARG A 125 -10.62 -7.53 -4.92
C ARG A 125 -9.66 -8.02 -6.01
N GLU A 126 -10.06 -8.02 -7.28
CA GLU A 126 -9.18 -8.36 -8.40
C GLU A 126 -7.95 -7.46 -8.43
N ARG A 127 -8.14 -6.14 -8.26
CA ARG A 127 -7.04 -5.19 -8.20
C ARG A 127 -6.06 -5.51 -7.06
N ASP A 128 -6.57 -5.70 -5.83
CA ASP A 128 -5.74 -5.87 -4.64
C ASP A 128 -5.10 -7.28 -4.59
N LEU A 129 -5.77 -8.32 -5.10
CA LEU A 129 -5.28 -9.70 -5.05
C LEU A 129 -4.39 -10.08 -6.24
N GLU A 130 -4.64 -9.50 -7.43
CA GLU A 130 -3.99 -9.92 -8.67
C GLU A 130 -3.14 -8.80 -9.31
N VAL A 131 -3.71 -7.61 -9.51
CA VAL A 131 -3.02 -6.52 -10.23
C VAL A 131 -1.87 -5.99 -9.40
N LYS A 132 -2.14 -5.50 -8.19
CA LYS A 132 -1.10 -4.97 -7.29
C LYS A 132 -0.06 -6.03 -6.93
N ARG A 133 -0.46 -7.29 -6.82
CA ARG A 133 0.49 -8.38 -6.59
C ARG A 133 1.56 -8.47 -7.68
N LYS A 134 1.18 -8.35 -8.94
CA LYS A 134 2.12 -8.37 -10.08
C LYS A 134 2.97 -7.10 -10.10
N GLU A 135 2.33 -5.96 -9.91
CA GLU A 135 3.00 -4.65 -9.94
C GLU A 135 4.05 -4.52 -8.81
N TYR A 136 3.70 -4.89 -7.58
CA TYR A 136 4.63 -4.83 -6.45
C TYR A 136 5.79 -5.82 -6.60
N ALA A 137 5.55 -7.00 -7.19
CA ALA A 137 6.62 -7.93 -7.54
C ALA A 137 7.58 -7.33 -8.57
N THR A 138 7.04 -6.77 -9.67
CA THR A 138 7.82 -6.08 -10.71
C THR A 138 8.63 -4.90 -10.15
N ALA A 139 8.07 -4.16 -9.20
CA ALA A 139 8.74 -3.05 -8.52
C ALA A 139 9.79 -3.49 -7.49
N GLY A 140 9.95 -4.80 -7.26
CA GLY A 140 10.94 -5.34 -6.34
C GLY A 140 10.63 -5.11 -4.85
N ILE A 141 9.34 -4.99 -4.49
CA ILE A 141 8.91 -4.88 -3.09
C ILE A 141 9.08 -6.24 -2.42
N ALA A 142 9.94 -6.33 -1.41
CA ALA A 142 10.40 -7.61 -0.86
C ALA A 142 9.30 -8.43 -0.16
N GLU A 143 8.32 -7.75 0.46
CA GLU A 143 7.22 -8.42 1.17
C GLU A 143 5.91 -7.68 0.95
N TYR A 144 4.85 -8.42 0.67
CA TYR A 144 3.50 -7.90 0.48
C TYR A 144 2.50 -8.65 1.37
N TRP A 145 1.74 -7.92 2.17
CA TRP A 145 0.69 -8.44 3.04
C TRP A 145 -0.67 -8.10 2.45
N ILE A 146 -1.49 -9.12 2.27
CA ILE A 146 -2.89 -8.98 1.86
C ILE A 146 -3.75 -9.30 3.08
N VAL A 147 -4.46 -8.31 3.59
CA VAL A 147 -5.38 -8.45 4.72
C VAL A 147 -6.80 -8.45 4.18
N ASP A 148 -7.47 -9.58 4.27
CA ASP A 148 -8.81 -9.78 3.72
C ASP A 148 -9.87 -9.79 4.83
N PRO A 149 -10.65 -8.69 4.99
CA PRO A 149 -11.67 -8.62 6.03
C PRO A 149 -12.86 -9.56 5.78
N GLU A 150 -13.18 -9.87 4.52
CA GLU A 150 -14.30 -10.74 4.17
C GLU A 150 -14.02 -12.20 4.54
N LEU A 151 -12.79 -12.65 4.23
CA LEU A 151 -12.33 -14.01 4.56
C LEU A 151 -11.75 -14.10 5.98
N ARG A 152 -11.48 -12.97 6.63
CA ARG A 152 -10.77 -12.86 7.92
C ARG A 152 -9.40 -13.56 7.87
N THR A 153 -8.65 -13.34 6.79
CA THR A 153 -7.33 -13.95 6.56
C THR A 153 -6.26 -12.88 6.35
N ILE A 154 -5.00 -13.27 6.63
CA ILE A 154 -3.81 -12.49 6.28
C ILE A 154 -2.91 -13.38 5.45
N THR A 155 -2.64 -12.99 4.21
CA THR A 155 -1.69 -13.66 3.33
C THR A 155 -0.39 -12.85 3.29
N VAL A 156 0.72 -13.48 3.61
CA VAL A 156 2.06 -12.89 3.52
C VAL A 156 2.74 -13.46 2.28
N LEU A 157 3.13 -12.56 1.40
CA LEU A 157 3.80 -12.86 0.14
C LEU A 157 5.26 -12.40 0.24
N LYS A 158 6.19 -13.25 -0.17
CA LYS A 158 7.61 -12.94 -0.24
C LYS A 158 8.07 -12.93 -1.68
N LEU A 159 8.80 -11.90 -2.07
CA LEU A 159 9.39 -11.82 -3.41
C LEU A 159 10.48 -12.88 -3.59
N ALA A 160 10.38 -13.61 -4.67
CA ALA A 160 11.38 -14.55 -5.15
C ALA A 160 11.66 -14.24 -6.62
N GLU A 161 12.83 -13.69 -6.89
CA GLU A 161 13.19 -13.12 -8.20
C GLU A 161 12.22 -12.00 -8.59
N ASP A 162 11.30 -12.25 -9.50
CA ASP A 162 10.30 -11.30 -10.02
C ASP A 162 8.83 -11.68 -9.72
N VAL A 163 8.61 -12.71 -8.89
CA VAL A 163 7.28 -13.19 -8.53
C VAL A 163 7.11 -13.34 -7.03
N TYR A 164 5.87 -13.20 -6.56
CA TYR A 164 5.56 -13.49 -5.17
C TYR A 164 5.21 -14.96 -4.95
N LEU A 165 5.90 -15.56 -3.98
CA LEU A 165 5.52 -16.83 -3.38
C LEU A 165 4.72 -16.58 -2.10
N VAL A 166 3.72 -17.41 -1.85
CA VAL A 166 2.99 -17.40 -0.58
C VAL A 166 3.90 -17.93 0.51
N ALA A 167 4.31 -17.04 1.41
CA ALA A 167 5.14 -17.37 2.56
C ALA A 167 4.30 -17.90 3.75
N GLY A 168 3.05 -17.45 3.83
CA GLY A 168 2.06 -17.94 4.79
C GLY A 168 0.68 -17.38 4.51
N GLU A 169 -0.34 -18.18 4.82
CA GLU A 169 -1.74 -17.79 4.84
C GLU A 169 -2.29 -18.09 6.23
N TYR A 170 -2.76 -17.07 6.90
CA TYR A 170 -3.10 -17.11 8.32
C TYR A 170 -4.57 -16.83 8.54
N GLN A 171 -5.19 -17.65 9.36
CA GLN A 171 -6.59 -17.61 9.74
C GLN A 171 -6.77 -17.19 11.22
N PRO A 172 -7.98 -16.94 11.71
CA PRO A 172 -8.25 -16.71 13.13
C PRO A 172 -7.55 -17.73 14.03
N ASN A 173 -7.11 -17.28 15.20
CA ASN A 173 -6.27 -18.00 16.18
C ASN A 173 -4.81 -18.24 15.74
N GLN A 174 -4.36 -17.60 14.66
CA GLN A 174 -2.98 -17.68 14.19
C GLN A 174 -2.26 -16.33 14.28
N LEU A 175 -0.92 -16.40 14.23
CA LEU A 175 -0.04 -15.24 14.16
C LEU A 175 0.56 -15.17 12.76
N ALA A 176 0.21 -14.13 12.00
CA ALA A 176 0.88 -13.81 10.75
C ALA A 176 2.31 -13.31 11.04
N MET A 177 3.29 -13.79 10.29
CA MET A 177 4.71 -13.53 10.52
C MET A 177 5.37 -12.89 9.32
N SER A 178 6.17 -11.84 9.56
CA SER A 178 7.01 -11.22 8.53
C SER A 178 8.28 -12.05 8.28
N HIS A 179 8.64 -12.20 7.02
CA HIS A 179 9.92 -12.75 6.58
C HIS A 179 10.98 -11.66 6.44
N LEU A 180 10.57 -10.45 6.11
CA LEU A 180 11.46 -9.29 5.96
C LEU A 180 11.90 -8.72 7.31
N LEU A 181 11.02 -8.75 8.31
CA LEU A 181 11.21 -8.17 9.64
C LEU A 181 11.16 -9.29 10.71
N PRO A 182 12.27 -9.99 10.98
CA PRO A 182 12.29 -11.10 11.93
C PRO A 182 11.76 -10.71 13.30
N GLY A 183 10.79 -11.47 13.80
CA GLY A 183 10.11 -11.23 15.08
C GLY A 183 8.90 -10.29 15.00
N PHE A 184 8.60 -9.68 13.85
CA PHE A 184 7.34 -8.99 13.65
C PHE A 184 6.22 -10.00 13.38
N THR A 185 5.24 -10.02 14.27
CA THR A 185 4.07 -10.90 14.18
C THR A 185 2.80 -10.13 14.48
N VAL A 186 1.70 -10.55 13.84
CA VAL A 186 0.39 -9.93 13.99
C VAL A 186 -0.66 -11.00 14.25
N SER A 187 -1.41 -10.89 15.34
CA SER A 187 -2.55 -11.78 15.60
C SER A 187 -3.69 -11.48 14.65
N VAL A 188 -4.13 -12.47 13.89
CA VAL A 188 -5.24 -12.34 12.93
C VAL A 188 -6.51 -11.89 13.65
N ASP A 189 -6.81 -12.46 14.82
CA ASP A 189 -7.99 -12.07 15.61
C ASP A 189 -7.95 -10.60 16.01
N ARG A 190 -6.80 -10.11 16.49
CA ARG A 190 -6.68 -8.71 16.93
C ARG A 190 -6.84 -7.71 15.79
N VAL A 191 -6.42 -8.05 14.58
CA VAL A 191 -6.62 -7.23 13.39
C VAL A 191 -8.10 -7.00 13.14
N PHE A 192 -8.90 -8.06 13.15
CA PHE A 192 -10.33 -7.95 12.84
C PHE A 192 -11.16 -7.49 14.04
N GLN A 193 -10.74 -7.78 15.27
CA GLN A 193 -11.35 -7.21 16.49
C GLN A 193 -11.17 -5.69 16.59
N ALA A 194 -10.04 -5.16 16.10
CA ALA A 194 -9.80 -3.72 16.10
C ALA A 194 -10.87 -2.94 15.32
N ALA A 195 -11.53 -3.58 14.38
CA ALA A 195 -12.60 -3.00 13.57
C ALA A 195 -14.01 -3.29 14.11
N GLU A 196 -14.16 -4.11 15.14
CA GLU A 196 -15.46 -4.38 15.78
C GLU A 196 -15.86 -3.20 16.69
N PRO A 197 -17.15 -2.85 16.75
CA PRO A 197 -17.62 -1.81 17.68
C PRO A 197 -17.32 -2.21 19.14
N ALA A 198 -16.87 -1.26 19.93
CA ALA A 198 -16.64 -1.43 21.37
C ALA A 198 -17.93 -1.71 22.14
#